data_a5e9b5665a117fbdb5b3d2b9bde13ad4
#
_entry.id   a5e9b5665a117fbdb5b3d2b9bde13ad4
#
_cell.length_a   1.000
_cell.length_b   1.000
_cell.length_c   1.000
_cell.angle_alpha   90.00
_cell.angle_beta   90.00
_cell.angle_gamma   90.00
#
_symmetry.space_group_name_H-M   'P 1'
#
loop_
_entity.id
_entity.type
_entity.pdbx_description
1 polymer ?
#
loop_
_entity_poly.entity_id
_entity_poly.type
_entity_poly.pdbx_seq_one_letter_code
_entity_poly.pdbx_strand_id
1 'polypeptide(L)'
;MIQQETRLKVADNSGAKELGVIRVLGGTRARYAHVGDIVTCSVKEASPTGNVKKKAVVRAVIVRTRATIRRPDGSTIRFDDNAAVLVNDDKTPKGTRVFGPVPRELRDLGYSKIISLDPEVL
;
A
#
# COMPACT_ATOMS: atom_id res chain seq x y z
N MET A 1 6.43 -3.34 10.84
CA MET A 1 5.06 -2.80 10.93
C MET A 1 5.06 -1.34 10.52
N ILE A 2 3.98 -0.89 9.95
CA ILE A 2 3.86 0.47 9.43
C ILE A 2 3.21 1.35 10.48
N GLN A 3 3.83 2.47 10.78
CA GLN A 3 3.33 3.42 11.78
C GLN A 3 3.46 4.84 11.24
N GLN A 4 3.03 5.80 12.04
CA GLN A 4 3.20 7.22 11.74
C GLN A 4 4.68 7.53 11.44
N GLU A 5 4.93 8.36 10.44
CA GLU A 5 6.27 8.76 9.95
C GLU A 5 7.04 7.68 9.18
N THR A 6 6.50 6.47 9.02
CA THR A 6 7.13 5.46 8.18
C THR A 6 7.14 5.92 6.72
N ARG A 7 8.25 5.66 6.01
CA ARG A 7 8.35 5.90 4.57
C ARG A 7 7.98 4.65 3.81
N LEU A 8 7.16 4.82 2.77
CA LEU A 8 6.67 3.73 1.94
C LEU A 8 7.06 3.96 0.48
N LYS A 9 7.42 2.89 -0.20
CA LYS A 9 7.55 2.91 -1.65
C LYS A 9 6.16 2.82 -2.28
N VAL A 10 6.01 3.39 -3.45
CA VAL A 10 4.76 3.30 -4.21
C VAL A 10 4.90 2.21 -5.26
N ALA A 11 3.97 1.25 -5.23
CA ALA A 11 4.00 0.07 -6.09
C ALA A 11 3.10 0.21 -7.32
N ASP A 12 2.67 1.42 -7.66
CA ASP A 12 1.79 1.64 -8.80
C ASP A 12 2.35 2.73 -9.74
N ASN A 13 1.62 2.96 -10.84
CA ASN A 13 2.00 3.95 -11.84
C ASN A 13 1.23 5.27 -11.71
N SER A 14 0.76 5.61 -10.52
CA SER A 14 0.02 6.85 -10.26
C SER A 14 0.89 8.11 -10.39
N GLY A 15 2.21 7.95 -10.35
CA GLY A 15 3.15 9.06 -10.42
C GLY A 15 3.84 9.36 -9.11
N ALA A 16 3.30 8.97 -7.98
CA ALA A 16 3.97 9.06 -6.69
C ALA A 16 5.08 8.01 -6.61
N LYS A 17 6.20 8.35 -5.96
CA LYS A 17 7.34 7.45 -5.80
C LYS A 17 7.57 7.06 -4.35
N GLU A 18 7.38 8.00 -3.42
CA GLU A 18 7.57 7.78 -2.00
C GLU A 18 6.48 8.48 -1.20
N LEU A 19 5.98 7.80 -0.18
CA LEU A 19 4.95 8.32 0.73
C LEU A 19 5.49 8.36 2.15
N GLY A 20 5.02 9.35 2.92
CA GLY A 20 5.24 9.38 4.37
C GLY A 20 3.90 9.19 5.08
N VAL A 21 3.83 8.23 5.98
CA VAL A 21 2.59 7.93 6.71
C VAL A 21 2.29 9.05 7.70
N ILE A 22 1.12 9.66 7.58
CA ILE A 22 0.63 10.66 8.52
C ILE A 22 -0.21 9.98 9.61
N ARG A 23 -1.10 9.08 9.22
CA ARG A 23 -2.05 8.46 10.13
C ARG A 23 -2.44 7.08 9.65
N VAL A 24 -2.57 6.14 10.60
CA VAL A 24 -3.14 4.82 10.34
C VAL A 24 -4.64 4.89 10.59
N LEU A 25 -5.43 4.51 9.59
CA LEU A 25 -6.89 4.46 9.69
C LEU A 25 -7.33 3.10 10.22
N GLY A 26 -8.53 3.01 10.78
CA GLY A 26 -9.10 1.74 11.18
C GLY A 26 -9.32 1.57 12.67
N GLY A 27 -9.53 2.64 13.41
CA GLY A 27 -9.89 2.58 14.83
C GLY A 27 -9.24 3.69 15.62
N THR A 28 -9.81 3.99 16.77
CA THR A 28 -9.38 5.13 17.59
C THR A 28 -8.01 4.97 18.20
N ARG A 29 -7.48 3.74 18.26
CA ARG A 29 -6.16 3.44 18.83
C ARG A 29 -5.24 2.68 17.90
N ALA A 30 -5.50 2.73 16.60
CA ALA A 30 -4.66 2.05 15.62
C ALA A 30 -3.28 2.73 15.58
N ARG A 31 -2.24 2.00 15.98
CA ARG A 31 -0.84 2.46 15.96
C ARG A 31 -0.09 1.94 14.76
N TYR A 32 -0.40 0.72 14.31
CA TYR A 32 0.34 0.02 13.28
C TYR A 32 -0.58 -0.41 12.17
N ALA A 33 -0.08 -0.33 10.95
CA ALA A 33 -0.77 -0.83 9.77
C ALA A 33 -0.09 -2.10 9.28
N HIS A 34 -0.90 -3.00 8.76
CA HIS A 34 -0.47 -4.27 8.15
C HIS A 34 -0.94 -4.30 6.70
N VAL A 35 -0.58 -5.37 5.99
CA VAL A 35 -1.07 -5.58 4.62
C VAL A 35 -2.60 -5.51 4.60
N GLY A 36 -3.12 -4.70 3.67
CA GLY A 36 -4.56 -4.49 3.53
C GLY A 36 -5.13 -3.34 4.35
N ASP A 37 -4.34 -2.73 5.22
CA ASP A 37 -4.77 -1.55 5.98
C ASP A 37 -4.60 -0.29 5.15
N ILE A 38 -5.47 0.68 5.37
CA ILE A 38 -5.43 1.97 4.68
C ILE A 38 -4.74 2.98 5.60
N VAL A 39 -3.84 3.76 5.02
CA VAL A 39 -3.13 4.84 5.71
C VAL A 39 -3.32 6.15 4.96
N THR A 40 -3.32 7.25 5.69
CA THR A 40 -3.26 8.58 5.10
C THR A 40 -1.80 8.98 5.01
N CYS A 41 -1.36 9.42 3.85
CA CYS A 41 0.03 9.71 3.58
C CYS A 41 0.19 11.06 2.90
N SER A 42 1.39 11.65 3.05
CA SER A 42 1.81 12.76 2.21
C SER A 42 2.78 12.23 1.15
N VAL A 43 2.67 12.78 -0.06
CA VAL A 43 3.57 12.40 -1.15
C VAL A 43 4.90 13.14 -0.95
N LYS A 44 5.97 12.38 -0.72
CA LYS A 44 7.31 12.92 -0.49
C LYS A 44 8.11 13.07 -1.78
N GLU A 45 7.93 12.14 -2.71
CA GLU A 45 8.52 12.20 -4.04
C GLU A 45 7.49 11.79 -5.08
N ALA A 46 7.47 12.50 -6.21
CA ALA A 46 6.56 12.22 -7.31
C ALA A 46 7.20 12.56 -8.64
N SER A 47 6.76 11.87 -9.69
CA SER A 47 7.13 12.21 -11.05
C SER A 47 6.52 13.56 -11.45
N PRO A 48 7.27 14.47 -12.07
CA PRO A 48 6.71 15.76 -12.49
C PRO A 48 5.62 15.62 -13.57
N THR A 49 5.56 14.49 -14.26
CA THR A 49 4.54 14.23 -15.30
C THR A 49 3.39 13.36 -14.80
N GLY A 50 3.43 12.92 -13.54
CA GLY A 50 2.39 12.06 -12.98
C GLY A 50 1.14 12.81 -12.56
N ASN A 51 0.06 12.06 -12.30
CA ASN A 51 -1.23 12.60 -11.86
C ASN A 51 -1.21 13.05 -10.40
N VAL A 52 -0.25 12.59 -9.63
CA VAL A 52 -0.13 12.89 -8.20
C VAL A 52 1.05 13.82 -8.00
N LYS A 53 0.83 14.91 -7.29
CA LYS A 53 1.85 15.94 -7.06
C LYS A 53 2.51 15.76 -5.69
N LYS A 54 3.78 16.19 -5.60
CA LYS A 54 4.51 16.25 -4.35
C LYS A 54 3.75 17.10 -3.32
N LYS A 55 3.80 16.70 -2.05
CA LYS A 55 3.12 17.31 -0.91
C LYS A 55 1.60 17.08 -0.86
N ALA A 56 1.02 16.40 -1.84
CA ALA A 56 -0.40 16.04 -1.78
C ALA A 56 -0.65 15.05 -0.63
N VAL A 57 -1.84 15.13 -0.04
CA VAL A 57 -2.30 14.16 0.96
C VAL A 57 -3.17 13.12 0.26
N VAL A 58 -2.82 11.86 0.39
CA VAL A 58 -3.48 10.76 -0.32
C VAL A 58 -3.74 9.61 0.63
N ARG A 59 -4.67 8.73 0.25
CA ARG A 59 -4.90 7.44 0.92
C ARG A 59 -4.20 6.35 0.14
N ALA A 60 -3.65 5.38 0.88
CA ALA A 60 -2.97 4.24 0.28
C ALA A 60 -3.27 2.99 1.08
N VAL A 61 -3.30 1.84 0.39
CA VAL A 61 -3.41 0.54 1.01
C VAL A 61 -2.04 -0.11 1.03
N ILE A 62 -1.67 -0.69 2.18
CA ILE A 62 -0.39 -1.38 2.34
C ILE A 62 -0.45 -2.70 1.57
N VAL A 63 0.45 -2.92 0.63
CA VAL A 63 0.50 -4.15 -0.17
C VAL A 63 1.70 -5.02 0.15
N ARG A 64 2.80 -4.46 0.65
CA ARG A 64 3.97 -5.22 1.08
C ARG A 64 4.49 -4.69 2.39
N THR A 65 4.97 -5.59 3.26
CA THR A 65 5.65 -5.21 4.50
C THR A 65 6.87 -6.08 4.70
N ARG A 66 7.84 -5.58 5.45
CA ARG A 66 8.98 -6.38 5.92
C ARG A 66 8.58 -7.31 7.06
N ALA A 67 7.46 -7.03 7.71
CA ALA A 67 6.95 -7.89 8.77
C ALA A 67 6.41 -9.19 8.20
N THR A 68 6.67 -10.30 8.89
CA THR A 68 6.22 -11.62 8.46
C THR A 68 4.70 -11.75 8.57
N ILE A 69 4.08 -12.28 7.53
CA ILE A 69 2.66 -12.64 7.52
C ILE A 69 2.57 -14.15 7.70
N ARG A 70 1.84 -14.60 8.71
CA ARG A 70 1.60 -16.02 8.96
C ARG A 70 0.29 -16.42 8.31
N ARG A 71 0.33 -17.50 7.55
CA ARG A 71 -0.85 -18.05 6.86
C ARG A 71 -1.43 -19.23 7.60
N PRO A 72 -2.75 -19.51 7.44
CA PRO A 72 -3.40 -20.62 8.14
C PRO A 72 -2.80 -22.00 7.84
N ASP A 73 -2.18 -22.18 6.68
CA ASP A 73 -1.52 -23.45 6.30
C ASP A 73 -0.15 -23.64 6.93
N GLY A 74 0.31 -22.73 7.78
CA GLY A 74 1.60 -22.78 8.43
C GLY A 74 2.74 -22.13 7.66
N SER A 75 2.52 -21.71 6.41
CA SER A 75 3.53 -21.00 5.65
C SER A 75 3.61 -19.53 6.11
N THR A 76 4.72 -18.88 5.77
CA THR A 76 4.92 -17.47 6.07
C THR A 76 5.40 -16.75 4.81
N ILE A 77 5.06 -15.46 4.73
CA ILE A 77 5.54 -14.61 3.64
C ILE A 77 6.08 -13.30 4.22
N ARG A 78 7.16 -12.83 3.65
CA ARG A 78 7.80 -11.58 4.03
C ARG A 78 8.40 -10.94 2.79
N PHE A 79 8.31 -9.62 2.70
CA PHE A 79 8.87 -8.85 1.58
C PHE A 79 10.09 -8.08 2.04
N ASP A 80 10.90 -7.62 1.07
CA ASP A 80 12.12 -6.88 1.34
C ASP A 80 11.87 -5.40 1.58
N ASP A 81 10.68 -4.92 1.28
CA ASP A 81 10.34 -3.50 1.42
C ASP A 81 8.92 -3.31 1.98
N ASN A 82 8.64 -2.07 2.36
CA ASN A 82 7.30 -1.63 2.71
C ASN A 82 6.76 -0.83 1.53
N ALA A 83 5.65 -1.25 0.97
CA ALA A 83 5.08 -0.63 -0.23
C ALA A 83 3.57 -0.47 -0.12
N ALA A 84 3.06 0.52 -0.81
CA ALA A 84 1.64 0.84 -0.82
C ALA A 84 1.19 1.21 -2.23
N VAL A 85 -0.12 1.08 -2.45
CA VAL A 85 -0.79 1.47 -3.69
C VAL A 85 -1.77 2.59 -3.35
N LEU A 86 -1.76 3.67 -4.11
CA LEU A 86 -2.69 4.78 -3.90
C LEU A 86 -4.11 4.35 -4.27
N VAL A 87 -5.05 4.71 -3.41
CA VAL A 87 -6.46 4.37 -3.60
C VAL A 87 -7.34 5.60 -3.48
N ASN A 88 -8.52 5.54 -4.10
CA ASN A 88 -9.56 6.52 -3.97
C ASN A 88 -10.38 6.27 -2.69
N ASP A 89 -11.31 7.16 -2.38
CA ASP A 89 -12.15 7.03 -1.19
C ASP A 89 -13.02 5.76 -1.22
N ASP A 90 -13.35 5.26 -2.41
CA ASP A 90 -14.11 4.02 -2.60
C ASP A 90 -13.24 2.77 -2.64
N LYS A 91 -11.97 2.89 -2.28
CA LYS A 91 -10.97 1.81 -2.24
C LYS A 91 -10.55 1.28 -3.61
N THR A 92 -10.87 1.98 -4.69
CA THR A 92 -10.36 1.61 -6.01
C THR A 92 -8.97 2.18 -6.23
N PRO A 93 -8.08 1.47 -6.95
CA PRO A 93 -6.73 1.97 -7.20
C PRO A 93 -6.75 3.19 -8.11
N LYS A 94 -5.88 4.15 -7.84
CA LYS A 94 -5.72 5.35 -8.69
C LYS A 94 -4.92 5.03 -9.96
N GLY A 95 -3.95 4.14 -9.86
CA GLY A 95 -3.14 3.74 -10.99
C GLY A 95 -3.80 2.64 -11.81
N THR A 96 -3.21 2.36 -12.97
CA THR A 96 -3.67 1.30 -13.87
C THR A 96 -2.79 0.06 -13.81
N ARG A 97 -1.65 0.12 -13.12
CA ARG A 97 -0.71 -0.99 -12.96
C ARG A 97 -0.17 -1.06 -11.56
N VAL A 98 0.10 -2.27 -11.10
CA VAL A 98 0.76 -2.53 -9.82
C VAL A 98 2.05 -3.30 -10.10
N PHE A 99 3.14 -2.87 -9.49
CA PHE A 99 4.48 -3.43 -9.73
C PHE A 99 4.96 -4.26 -8.55
N GLY A 100 5.68 -5.32 -8.87
CA GLY A 100 6.27 -6.20 -7.87
C GLY A 100 5.28 -7.17 -7.26
N PRO A 101 5.74 -8.04 -6.35
CA PRO A 101 4.86 -9.05 -5.76
C PRO A 101 3.89 -8.44 -4.75
N VAL A 102 2.68 -9.01 -4.67
CA VAL A 102 1.70 -8.68 -3.64
C VAL A 102 1.16 -9.97 -3.04
N PRO A 103 0.77 -9.99 -1.76
CA PRO A 103 0.19 -11.19 -1.16
C PRO A 103 -1.27 -11.38 -1.58
N ARG A 104 -1.67 -12.64 -1.73
CA ARG A 104 -3.04 -12.98 -2.13
C ARG A 104 -4.09 -12.63 -1.06
N GLU A 105 -3.68 -12.37 0.16
CA GLU A 105 -4.57 -11.95 1.25
C GLU A 105 -5.35 -10.68 0.91
N LEU A 106 -4.85 -9.84 0.02
CA LEU A 106 -5.54 -8.63 -0.42
C LEU A 106 -6.88 -8.92 -1.08
N ARG A 107 -7.02 -10.07 -1.75
CA ARG A 107 -8.29 -10.46 -2.36
C ARG A 107 -9.36 -10.68 -1.30
N ASP A 108 -9.01 -11.35 -0.21
CA ASP A 108 -9.93 -11.63 0.89
C ASP A 108 -10.32 -10.36 1.65
N LEU A 109 -9.48 -9.34 1.59
CA LEU A 109 -9.72 -8.05 2.26
C LEU A 109 -10.50 -7.06 1.38
N GLY A 110 -10.90 -7.45 0.18
CA GLY A 110 -11.71 -6.62 -0.70
C GLY A 110 -10.95 -5.83 -1.75
N TYR A 111 -9.67 -6.14 -1.98
CA TYR A 111 -8.83 -5.44 -2.95
C TYR A 111 -8.57 -6.27 -4.20
N SER A 112 -9.60 -6.94 -4.70
CA SER A 112 -9.48 -7.79 -5.88
C SER A 112 -9.04 -7.01 -7.13
N LYS A 113 -9.38 -5.74 -7.24
CA LYS A 113 -8.94 -4.91 -8.37
C LYS A 113 -7.42 -4.70 -8.36
N ILE A 114 -6.82 -4.54 -7.20
CA ILE A 114 -5.36 -4.43 -7.06
C ILE A 114 -4.71 -5.74 -7.48
N ILE A 115 -5.24 -6.86 -7.04
CA ILE A 115 -4.75 -8.20 -7.42
C ILE A 115 -4.81 -8.38 -8.93
N SER A 116 -5.89 -7.96 -9.57
CA SER A 116 -6.05 -8.13 -11.03
C SER A 116 -5.08 -7.26 -11.83
N LEU A 117 -4.58 -6.17 -11.27
CA LEU A 117 -3.62 -5.29 -11.93
C LEU A 117 -2.17 -5.75 -11.77
N ASP A 118 -1.91 -6.71 -10.89
CA ASP A 118 -0.57 -7.18 -10.59
C ASP A 118 -0.29 -8.51 -11.26
N PRO A 119 0.78 -8.64 -12.05
CA PRO A 119 1.13 -9.91 -12.69
C PRO A 119 1.73 -10.93 -11.72
N GLU A 120 2.13 -10.53 -10.52
CA GLU A 120 2.84 -11.39 -9.57
C GLU A 120 2.14 -11.41 -8.21
N VAL A 121 1.30 -12.43 -7.99
CA VAL A 121 0.55 -12.59 -6.74
C VAL A 121 1.11 -13.80 -5.98
N LEU A 122 1.57 -13.58 -4.79
CA LEU A 122 2.12 -14.58 -3.90
C LEU A 122 1.15 -14.87 -2.75
#